data_1985ad95c018758bc1b3de4231ba0fab
#
_entry.id   1985ad95c018758bc1b3de4231ba0fab
#
_cell.length_a   1.000
_cell.length_b   1.000
_cell.length_c   1.000
_cell.angle_alpha   90.00
_cell.angle_beta   90.00
_cell.angle_gamma   90.00
#
_symmetry.space_group_name_H-M   'P 1'
#
loop_
_entity.id
_entity.type
_entity.pdbx_description
1 polymer ?
#
loop_
_entity_poly.entity_id
_entity_poly.type
_entity_poly.pdbx_seq_one_letter_code
_entity_poly.pdbx_strand_id
1 'polypeptide(L)'
;MRLFTAILIFISITSSAFAEQWTFGLFCESVSPDKRLNNFFLIDSQKEQMRVASFNADKVSFVMPAIQLDKTPDELVNRKSGLTLNRKTLEMKWRNRKSACQLKSVEELEKLAEDHLNFLLKDNKL
;
A
#
# COMPACT_ATOMS: atom_id res chain seq x y z
N MET A 1 -33.11 47.33 -19.42
CA MET A 1 -32.10 46.49 -20.07
C MET A 1 -31.32 45.73 -19.01
N ARG A 2 -31.47 44.44 -18.99
CA ARG A 2 -30.82 43.62 -17.95
C ARG A 2 -29.65 42.90 -18.55
N LEU A 3 -28.49 43.17 -18.00
CA LEU A 3 -27.30 42.43 -18.30
C LEU A 3 -27.30 41.16 -17.47
N PHE A 4 -27.47 40.06 -18.15
CA PHE A 4 -27.23 38.77 -17.52
C PHE A 4 -25.74 38.44 -17.62
N THR A 5 -25.06 38.63 -16.54
CA THR A 5 -23.75 38.10 -16.42
C THR A 5 -23.88 36.60 -16.18
N ALA A 6 -23.65 35.85 -17.21
CA ALA A 6 -23.46 34.41 -17.03
C ALA A 6 -22.18 34.18 -16.24
N ILE A 7 -22.34 33.85 -15.01
CA ILE A 7 -21.19 33.40 -14.22
C ILE A 7 -20.88 31.98 -14.68
N LEU A 8 -19.95 31.90 -15.57
CA LEU A 8 -19.33 30.63 -15.91
C LEU A 8 -18.50 30.20 -14.71
N ILE A 9 -19.06 29.36 -13.89
CA ILE A 9 -18.30 28.67 -12.86
C ILE A 9 -17.49 27.61 -13.58
N PHE A 10 -16.25 27.94 -13.86
CA PHE A 10 -15.29 26.92 -14.24
C PHE A 10 -14.96 26.11 -13.00
N ILE A 11 -15.65 25.01 -12.84
CA ILE A 11 -15.17 23.99 -11.94
C ILE A 11 -14.00 23.36 -12.68
N SER A 12 -12.81 23.87 -12.43
CA SER A 12 -11.61 23.14 -12.81
C SER A 12 -11.59 21.89 -11.95
N ILE A 13 -12.17 20.84 -12.47
CA ILE A 13 -11.91 19.51 -11.96
C ILE A 13 -10.46 19.24 -12.33
N THR A 14 -9.55 19.60 -11.42
CA THR A 14 -8.23 19.01 -11.47
C THR A 14 -8.44 17.54 -11.17
N SER A 15 -8.78 16.79 -12.21
CA SER A 15 -8.73 15.36 -12.08
C SER A 15 -7.26 15.03 -11.86
N SER A 16 -6.91 14.70 -10.65
CA SER A 16 -5.69 13.98 -10.38
C SER A 16 -5.87 12.57 -10.97
N ALA A 17 -6.11 12.49 -12.30
CA ALA A 17 -6.31 11.24 -13.01
C ALA A 17 -5.10 10.32 -12.88
N PHE A 18 -4.00 10.84 -12.39
CA PHE A 18 -2.74 10.14 -12.16
C PHE A 18 -2.44 9.90 -10.68
N ALA A 19 -3.22 10.50 -9.77
CA ALA A 19 -3.07 10.18 -8.36
C ALA A 19 -3.79 8.85 -8.09
N GLU A 20 -3.03 7.80 -7.92
CA GLU A 20 -3.57 6.54 -7.45
C GLU A 20 -4.17 6.77 -6.08
N GLN A 21 -5.47 6.53 -5.97
CA GLN A 21 -6.15 6.64 -4.70
C GLN A 21 -6.04 5.33 -3.97
N TRP A 22 -5.02 5.22 -3.13
CA TRP A 22 -4.89 4.10 -2.24
C TRP A 22 -5.96 4.20 -1.15
N THR A 23 -6.65 3.11 -0.92
CA THR A 23 -7.76 3.08 0.03
C THR A 23 -7.24 2.96 1.45
N PHE A 24 -6.26 2.11 1.67
CA PHE A 24 -5.67 1.90 3.00
C PHE A 24 -4.29 1.28 2.89
N GLY A 25 -3.59 1.23 4.02
CA GLY A 25 -2.33 0.54 4.17
C GLY A 25 -2.49 -0.80 4.86
N LEU A 26 -1.55 -1.69 4.64
CA LEU A 26 -1.46 -2.98 5.31
C LEU A 26 -0.04 -3.16 5.82
N PHE A 27 0.11 -3.22 7.13
CA PHE A 27 1.37 -3.49 7.79
C PHE A 27 1.43 -4.95 8.20
N CYS A 28 2.40 -5.69 7.69
CA CYS A 28 2.53 -7.12 7.91
C CYS A 28 3.82 -7.42 8.67
N GLU A 29 3.67 -7.83 9.92
CA GLU A 29 4.78 -8.29 10.73
C GLU A 29 5.04 -9.77 10.47
N SER A 30 6.29 -10.08 10.12
CA SER A 30 6.69 -11.47 9.98
C SER A 30 6.56 -12.21 11.32
N VAL A 31 6.11 -13.45 11.26
CA VAL A 31 6.07 -14.33 12.42
C VAL A 31 7.50 -14.60 12.94
N SER A 32 8.49 -14.54 12.07
CA SER A 32 9.90 -14.55 12.46
C SER A 32 10.23 -13.29 13.28
N PRO A 33 11.10 -13.39 14.31
CA PRO A 33 11.46 -12.22 15.11
C PRO A 33 12.30 -11.17 14.37
N ASP A 34 12.69 -11.42 13.14
CA ASP A 34 13.48 -10.50 12.35
C ASP A 34 12.60 -9.40 11.74
N LYS A 35 12.69 -8.19 12.29
CA LYS A 35 11.94 -7.02 11.84
C LYS A 35 12.24 -6.60 10.41
N ARG A 36 13.40 -6.97 9.87
CA ARG A 36 13.76 -6.68 8.48
C ARG A 36 12.85 -7.39 7.48
N LEU A 37 12.14 -8.43 7.91
CA LEU A 37 11.22 -9.21 7.10
C LEU A 37 9.80 -8.63 7.08
N ASN A 38 9.54 -7.55 7.79
CA ASN A 38 8.23 -6.89 7.79
C ASN A 38 7.93 -6.28 6.42
N ASN A 39 6.68 -6.34 6.02
CA ASN A 39 6.22 -5.81 4.75
C ASN A 39 5.19 -4.70 4.95
N PHE A 40 5.20 -3.75 4.02
CA PHE A 40 4.34 -2.58 4.02
C PHE A 40 3.67 -2.49 2.65
N PHE A 41 2.34 -2.48 2.64
CA PHE A 41 1.57 -2.47 1.40
C PHE A 41 0.62 -1.29 1.36
N LEU A 42 0.41 -0.76 0.16
CA LEU A 42 -0.72 0.11 -0.14
C LEU A 42 -1.73 -0.69 -0.93
N ILE A 43 -3.01 -0.56 -0.58
CA ILE A 43 -4.11 -1.30 -1.21
C ILE A 43 -5.10 -0.33 -1.82
N ASP A 44 -5.43 -0.59 -3.10
CA ASP A 44 -6.53 0.03 -3.81
C ASP A 44 -7.69 -0.98 -3.87
N SER A 45 -8.71 -0.77 -3.04
CA SER A 45 -9.83 -1.70 -2.96
C SER A 45 -10.75 -1.65 -4.17
N GLN A 46 -10.75 -0.55 -4.94
CA GLN A 46 -11.56 -0.44 -6.15
C GLN A 46 -10.96 -1.22 -7.31
N LYS A 47 -9.66 -1.11 -7.49
CA LYS A 47 -8.93 -1.85 -8.53
C LYS A 47 -8.49 -3.23 -8.08
N GLU A 48 -8.68 -3.56 -6.81
CA GLU A 48 -8.22 -4.81 -6.21
C GLU A 48 -6.73 -5.06 -6.48
N GLN A 49 -5.93 -4.04 -6.18
CA GLN A 49 -4.49 -4.04 -6.39
C GLN A 49 -3.76 -3.66 -5.12
N MET A 50 -2.52 -4.14 -4.99
CA MET A 50 -1.63 -3.71 -3.93
C MET A 50 -0.23 -3.46 -4.45
N ARG A 51 0.50 -2.60 -3.76
CA ARG A 51 1.93 -2.38 -4.00
C ARG A 51 2.69 -2.59 -2.72
N VAL A 52 3.79 -3.30 -2.82
CA VAL A 52 4.69 -3.51 -1.68
C VAL A 52 5.74 -2.40 -1.64
N ALA A 53 6.07 -1.95 -0.44
CA ALA A 53 7.15 -1.00 -0.25
C ALA A 53 8.50 -1.68 -0.50
N SER A 54 9.37 -0.96 -1.19
CA SER A 54 10.75 -1.32 -1.42
C SER A 54 11.66 -0.27 -0.79
N PHE A 55 12.73 -0.72 -0.17
CA PHE A 55 13.68 0.12 0.54
C PHE A 55 15.02 0.10 -0.20
N ASN A 56 15.21 1.07 -1.08
CA ASN A 56 16.41 1.18 -1.91
C ASN A 56 17.21 2.41 -1.51
N ALA A 57 18.47 2.20 -1.13
CA ALA A 57 19.34 3.25 -0.63
C ALA A 57 18.67 4.00 0.53
N ASP A 58 18.33 5.27 0.36
CA ASP A 58 17.72 6.13 1.37
C ASP A 58 16.26 6.48 1.04
N LYS A 59 15.60 5.66 0.21
CA LYS A 59 14.23 5.94 -0.26
C LYS A 59 13.30 4.76 -0.05
N VAL A 60 12.06 5.10 0.32
CA VAL A 60 10.93 4.17 0.25
C VAL A 60 10.24 4.39 -1.09
N SER A 61 10.02 3.33 -1.83
CA SER A 61 9.22 3.35 -3.05
C SER A 61 8.25 2.17 -3.03
N PHE A 62 7.12 2.33 -3.73
CA PHE A 62 6.16 1.24 -3.86
C PHE A 62 6.31 0.60 -5.23
N VAL A 63 6.52 -0.71 -5.24
CA VAL A 63 6.95 -1.46 -6.43
C VAL A 63 5.88 -1.43 -7.52
N MET A 64 6.30 -1.21 -8.75
CA MET A 64 5.50 -1.32 -9.96
C MET A 64 5.95 -2.54 -10.77
N PRO A 65 5.03 -3.25 -11.47
CA PRO A 65 3.58 -3.03 -11.47
C PRO A 65 2.92 -3.48 -10.17
N ALA A 66 1.71 -2.98 -9.93
CA ALA A 66 0.93 -3.38 -8.77
C ALA A 66 0.58 -4.87 -8.84
N ILE A 67 0.47 -5.49 -7.67
CA ILE A 67 0.04 -6.88 -7.55
C ILE A 67 -1.48 -6.91 -7.70
N GLN A 68 -1.98 -7.63 -8.70
CA GLN A 68 -3.41 -7.81 -8.90
C GLN A 68 -3.95 -8.84 -7.92
N LEU A 69 -5.05 -8.51 -7.25
CA LEU A 69 -5.68 -9.39 -6.26
C LEU A 69 -6.98 -9.98 -6.79
N ASP A 70 -7.15 -11.28 -6.60
CA ASP A 70 -8.42 -11.95 -6.80
C ASP A 70 -9.12 -12.08 -5.45
N LYS A 71 -10.36 -11.63 -5.40
CA LYS A 71 -11.14 -11.57 -4.18
C LYS A 71 -12.07 -12.78 -4.09
N THR A 72 -11.88 -13.58 -3.06
CA THR A 72 -12.83 -14.61 -2.65
C THR A 72 -13.54 -14.19 -1.37
N PRO A 73 -14.59 -14.90 -0.91
CA PRO A 73 -15.22 -14.55 0.36
C PRO A 73 -14.26 -14.52 1.55
N ASP A 74 -13.25 -15.37 1.55
CA ASP A 74 -12.35 -15.53 2.69
C ASP A 74 -10.95 -14.95 2.47
N GLU A 75 -10.54 -14.75 1.22
CA GLU A 75 -9.14 -14.40 0.90
C GLU A 75 -9.01 -13.36 -0.20
N LEU A 76 -7.88 -12.66 -0.18
CA LEU A 76 -7.33 -11.95 -1.32
C LEU A 76 -6.13 -12.76 -1.80
N VAL A 77 -6.08 -13.06 -3.09
CA VAL A 77 -5.10 -14.00 -3.65
C VAL A 77 -4.43 -13.42 -4.88
N ASN A 78 -3.13 -13.58 -4.97
CA ASN A 78 -2.40 -13.45 -6.23
C ASN A 78 -1.69 -14.77 -6.49
N ARG A 79 -2.20 -15.56 -7.41
CA ARG A 79 -1.68 -16.90 -7.71
C ARG A 79 -0.29 -16.85 -8.32
N LYS A 80 -0.01 -15.83 -9.10
CA LYS A 80 1.25 -15.67 -9.79
C LYS A 80 2.44 -15.52 -8.83
N SER A 81 2.24 -14.80 -7.73
CA SER A 81 3.26 -14.58 -6.71
C SER A 81 3.13 -15.50 -5.50
N GLY A 82 2.04 -16.30 -5.45
CA GLY A 82 1.76 -17.16 -4.30
C GLY A 82 1.32 -16.41 -3.05
N LEU A 83 0.83 -15.17 -3.21
CA LEU A 83 0.35 -14.36 -2.09
C LEU A 83 -1.08 -14.75 -1.73
N THR A 84 -1.34 -14.99 -0.45
CA THR A 84 -2.69 -15.14 0.09
C THR A 84 -2.83 -14.29 1.35
N LEU A 85 -3.93 -13.57 1.45
CA LEU A 85 -4.28 -12.79 2.63
C LEU A 85 -5.68 -13.23 3.11
N ASN A 86 -5.75 -13.72 4.33
CA ASN A 86 -7.03 -14.07 4.94
C ASN A 86 -7.77 -12.78 5.32
N ARG A 87 -8.97 -12.60 4.78
CA ARG A 87 -9.76 -11.37 4.98
C ARG A 87 -10.34 -11.22 6.37
N LYS A 88 -10.43 -12.33 7.11
CA LYS A 88 -11.00 -12.36 8.46
C LYS A 88 -9.94 -12.20 9.53
N THR A 89 -8.82 -12.89 9.40
CA THR A 89 -7.75 -12.90 10.39
C THR A 89 -6.61 -11.95 10.05
N LEU A 90 -6.51 -11.50 8.79
CA LEU A 90 -5.41 -10.71 8.25
C LEU A 90 -4.05 -11.44 8.33
N GLU A 91 -4.09 -12.77 8.33
CA GLU A 91 -2.88 -13.56 8.17
C GLU A 91 -2.49 -13.62 6.69
N MET A 92 -1.23 -13.31 6.40
CA MET A 92 -0.68 -13.33 5.04
C MET A 92 0.33 -14.46 4.90
N LYS A 93 0.27 -15.14 3.76
CA LYS A 93 1.31 -16.07 3.32
C LYS A 93 1.89 -15.56 2.01
N TRP A 94 3.18 -15.32 1.99
CA TRP A 94 3.87 -14.83 0.81
C TRP A 94 5.37 -15.13 0.89
N ARG A 95 5.94 -15.58 -0.22
CA ARG A 95 7.38 -15.93 -0.28
C ARG A 95 7.80 -16.92 0.80
N ASN A 96 6.97 -17.94 1.03
CA ASN A 96 7.19 -18.97 2.05
C ASN A 96 7.29 -18.44 3.49
N ARG A 97 6.70 -17.28 3.74
CA ARG A 97 6.65 -16.66 5.06
C ARG A 97 5.23 -16.35 5.47
N LYS A 98 4.97 -16.47 6.75
CA LYS A 98 3.72 -16.06 7.36
C LYS A 98 3.91 -14.71 8.04
N SER A 99 2.90 -13.87 7.93
CA SER A 99 2.87 -12.57 8.57
C SER A 99 1.50 -12.32 9.18
N ALA A 100 1.49 -11.60 10.29
CA ALA A 100 0.27 -11.06 10.88
C ALA A 100 0.13 -9.61 10.44
N CYS A 101 -0.97 -9.29 9.77
CA CYS A 101 -1.15 -7.96 9.20
C CYS A 101 -2.15 -7.13 10.00
N GLN A 102 -2.00 -5.81 9.91
CA GLN A 102 -2.89 -4.82 10.49
C GLN A 102 -3.27 -3.79 9.45
N LEU A 103 -4.54 -3.40 9.44
CA LEU A 103 -5.00 -2.31 8.61
C LEU A 103 -4.54 -0.98 9.19
N LYS A 104 -4.03 -0.13 8.33
CA LYS A 104 -3.58 1.21 8.67
C LYS A 104 -4.15 2.21 7.67
N SER A 105 -4.25 3.47 8.05
CA SER A 105 -4.47 4.51 7.06
C SER A 105 -3.27 4.60 6.14
N VAL A 106 -3.44 5.19 4.96
CA VAL A 106 -2.33 5.39 4.02
C VAL A 106 -1.21 6.21 4.69
N GLU A 107 -1.58 7.26 5.41
CA GLU A 107 -0.62 8.13 6.10
C GLU A 107 0.17 7.39 7.18
N GLU A 108 -0.51 6.59 7.99
CA GLU A 108 0.15 5.78 9.02
C GLU A 108 1.08 4.75 8.40
N LEU A 109 0.65 4.11 7.31
CA LEU A 109 1.46 3.11 6.61
C LEU A 109 2.74 3.74 6.05
N GLU A 110 2.62 4.90 5.43
CA GLU A 110 3.78 5.63 4.89
C GLU A 110 4.76 6.02 6.00
N LYS A 111 4.25 6.45 7.15
CA LYS A 111 5.09 6.76 8.31
C LYS A 111 5.80 5.52 8.84
N LEU A 112 5.09 4.41 8.96
CA LEU A 112 5.69 3.14 9.39
C LEU A 112 6.76 2.67 8.42
N ALA A 113 6.56 2.87 7.13
CA ALA A 113 7.56 2.54 6.12
C ALA A 113 8.80 3.43 6.25
N GLU A 114 8.64 4.73 6.47
CA GLU A 114 9.77 5.63 6.72
C GLU A 114 10.53 5.26 8.00
N ASP A 115 9.83 4.92 9.06
CA ASP A 115 10.44 4.47 10.31
C ASP A 115 11.23 3.17 10.10
N HIS A 116 10.70 2.30 9.25
CA HIS A 116 11.39 1.05 8.89
C HIS A 116 12.66 1.33 8.07
N LEU A 117 12.59 2.27 7.15
CA LEU A 117 13.78 2.70 6.40
C LEU A 117 14.86 3.20 7.36
N ASN A 118 14.51 4.05 8.31
CA ASN A 118 15.44 4.55 9.32
C ASN A 118 16.02 3.42 10.17
N PHE A 119 15.21 2.43 10.51
CA PHE A 119 15.67 1.23 11.19
C PHE A 119 16.71 0.46 10.36
N LEU A 120 16.45 0.28 9.06
CA LEU A 120 17.37 -0.41 8.17
C LEU A 120 18.69 0.34 7.99
N LEU A 121 18.65 1.67 8.04
CA LEU A 121 19.83 2.52 7.85
C LEU A 121 20.64 2.74 9.13
N LYS A 122 20.09 2.41 10.29
CA LYS A 122 20.62 2.76 11.60
C LYS A 122 22.08 2.34 11.80
N ASP A 123 22.46 1.18 11.32
CA ASP A 123 23.80 0.63 11.50
C ASP A 123 24.70 0.81 10.26
N ASN A 124 24.22 1.53 9.25
CA ASN A 124 25.00 1.79 8.04
C ASN A 124 26.10 2.80 8.32
N LYS A 125 27.29 2.47 7.85
CA LYS A 125 28.48 3.32 7.99
C LYS A 125 28.87 4.02 6.69
N LEU A 126 28.12 3.76 5.64
CA LEU A 126 28.33 4.36 4.32
C LEU A 126 27.04 4.92 3.75
#